data_898875faf9d456938fc63c2effda75bb
#
_entry.id   898875faf9d456938fc63c2effda75bb
#
_cell.length_a   1.000
_cell.length_b   1.000
_cell.length_c   1.000
_cell.angle_alpha   90.00
_cell.angle_beta   90.00
_cell.angle_gamma   90.00
#
_symmetry.space_group_name_H-M   'P 1'
#
loop_
_entity.id
_entity.type
_entity.pdbx_description
1 polymer ?
#
loop_
_entity_poly.entity_id
_entity_poly.type
_entity_poly.pdbx_seq_one_letter_code
_entity_poly.pdbx_strand_id
1 'polypeptide(L)'
;MTRYRDVLELHTGHPASDGAGVRLTRVIGGPSPERFDPFLMLDQFDTQNPDVYVAGFPSHPHRGFETVTYMLEGRMRHEDHLGNRGLLKPGGVQWMTAAHGIIHSEMPEQVEGAMRGFQLWVNLPAKNKLAPAGYRDIEPEDVPRLETAGGVKVTVIAGRFDDGQAQQIGAVERPDTEPHYYDLQLPAGGRIAPRLPDGHRVLLYVYEGSLTVEGERPVEIATNRLARLSEEGELSLRSEAGARVLVLAGKPLREPIVQYGPFVMNSREEIEQALRDYRDGVLAV
;
A
#
# COMPACT_ATOMS: atom_id res chain seq x y z
N MET A 1 20.19 23.05 -13.59
CA MET A 1 20.67 21.83 -12.90
C MET A 1 19.45 21.01 -12.57
N THR A 2 19.46 19.73 -12.87
CA THR A 2 18.37 18.81 -12.49
C THR A 2 18.38 18.69 -10.98
N ARG A 3 17.22 18.94 -10.32
CA ARG A 3 17.04 18.72 -8.89
C ARG A 3 16.56 17.30 -8.69
N TYR A 4 17.25 16.53 -7.87
CA TYR A 4 16.84 15.18 -7.49
C TYR A 4 16.08 15.20 -6.16
N ARG A 5 15.25 14.18 -5.94
CA ARG A 5 14.62 13.94 -4.64
C ARG A 5 15.65 13.42 -3.65
N ASP A 6 15.70 14.03 -2.48
CA ASP A 6 16.56 13.60 -1.38
C ASP A 6 15.86 12.55 -0.51
N VAL A 7 16.63 11.61 0.05
CA VAL A 7 16.16 10.73 1.10
C VAL A 7 16.17 11.51 2.43
N LEU A 8 14.99 11.77 2.96
CA LEU A 8 14.81 12.54 4.20
C LEU A 8 14.88 11.66 5.43
N GLU A 9 14.36 10.43 5.34
CA GLU A 9 14.26 9.50 6.46
C GLU A 9 14.35 8.05 5.96
N LEU A 10 14.91 7.19 6.82
CA LEU A 10 14.90 5.75 6.64
C LEU A 10 14.24 5.09 7.85
N HIS A 11 13.23 4.26 7.58
CA HIS A 11 12.54 3.46 8.58
C HIS A 11 12.84 1.97 8.36
N THR A 12 12.93 1.22 9.43
CA THR A 12 13.02 -0.24 9.35
C THR A 12 11.67 -0.83 9.68
N GLY A 13 11.15 -1.70 8.82
CA GLY A 13 9.98 -2.50 9.15
C GLY A 13 10.25 -3.35 10.40
N HIS A 14 9.26 -3.50 11.25
CA HIS A 14 9.38 -4.25 12.50
C HIS A 14 8.36 -5.39 12.57
N PRO A 15 8.71 -6.50 13.24
CA PRO A 15 7.78 -7.59 13.45
C PRO A 15 6.51 -7.13 14.17
N ALA A 16 5.37 -7.54 13.67
CA ALA A 16 4.07 -7.27 14.25
C ALA A 16 3.14 -8.48 14.07
N SER A 17 1.97 -8.42 14.67
CA SER A 17 0.91 -9.40 14.50
C SER A 17 -0.41 -8.68 14.39
N ASP A 18 -1.28 -9.15 13.49
CA ASP A 18 -2.61 -8.60 13.29
C ASP A 18 -3.61 -9.73 13.00
N GLY A 19 -4.91 -9.39 12.88
CA GLY A 19 -5.97 -10.38 12.72
C GLY A 19 -6.01 -11.40 13.86
N ALA A 20 -6.18 -12.67 13.53
CA ALA A 20 -6.18 -13.76 14.50
C ALA A 20 -4.76 -14.31 14.81
N GLY A 21 -3.74 -13.44 14.75
CA GLY A 21 -2.35 -13.80 15.05
C GLY A 21 -1.47 -13.95 13.81
N VAL A 22 -1.87 -13.42 12.66
CA VAL A 22 -1.05 -13.39 11.45
C VAL A 22 0.22 -12.59 11.73
N ARG A 23 1.37 -13.21 11.53
CA ARG A 23 2.67 -12.54 11.66
C ARG A 23 3.00 -11.78 10.39
N LEU A 24 3.45 -10.54 10.57
CA LEU A 24 3.76 -9.63 9.49
C LEU A 24 4.91 -8.69 9.87
N THR A 25 5.39 -7.94 8.89
CA THR A 25 6.30 -6.81 9.10
C THR A 25 5.51 -5.53 8.91
N ARG A 26 5.37 -4.73 9.95
CA ARG A 26 4.76 -3.40 9.86
C ARG A 26 5.81 -2.40 9.41
N VAL A 27 5.59 -1.81 8.24
CA VAL A 27 6.52 -0.89 7.58
C VAL A 27 6.11 0.56 7.84
N ILE A 28 4.82 0.85 7.73
CA ILE A 28 4.20 2.13 8.07
C ILE A 28 3.13 1.84 9.11
N GLY A 29 3.05 2.70 10.12
CA GLY A 29 2.11 2.64 11.22
C GLY A 29 2.71 3.29 12.46
N GLY A 30 1.88 3.66 13.42
CA GLY A 30 2.34 4.24 14.68
C GLY A 30 1.79 5.64 14.95
N PRO A 31 2.38 6.37 15.92
CA PRO A 31 1.76 7.55 16.54
C PRO A 31 1.76 8.83 15.70
N SER A 32 2.42 8.86 14.55
CA SER A 32 2.55 10.05 13.71
C SER A 32 2.19 9.76 12.24
N PRO A 33 0.92 9.42 11.95
CA PRO A 33 0.48 9.05 10.60
C PRO A 33 0.62 10.19 9.60
N GLU A 34 0.58 11.46 10.03
CA GLU A 34 0.73 12.65 9.19
C GLU A 34 2.07 12.71 8.44
N ARG A 35 3.09 11.99 8.93
CA ARG A 35 4.40 11.89 8.28
C ARG A 35 4.34 11.19 6.92
N PHE A 36 3.35 10.33 6.74
CA PHE A 36 3.18 9.50 5.56
C PHE A 36 1.90 9.83 4.77
N ASP A 37 1.11 10.82 5.23
CA ASP A 37 -0.12 11.25 4.56
C ASP A 37 0.07 11.34 3.03
N PRO A 38 -0.76 10.66 2.21
CA PRO A 38 -2.05 10.04 2.57
C PRO A 38 -1.97 8.56 3.00
N PHE A 39 -0.78 7.98 3.17
CA PHE A 39 -0.61 6.58 3.55
C PHE A 39 -0.64 6.44 5.07
N LEU A 40 -1.46 5.52 5.57
CA LEU A 40 -1.70 5.35 7.01
C LEU A 40 -0.97 4.13 7.57
N MET A 41 -0.89 3.06 6.78
CA MET A 41 -0.29 1.79 7.18
C MET A 41 0.23 1.06 5.94
N LEU A 42 1.38 0.40 6.08
CA LEU A 42 1.87 -0.60 5.14
C LEU A 42 2.35 -1.80 5.94
N ASP A 43 1.72 -2.95 5.70
CA ASP A 43 2.11 -4.23 6.24
C ASP A 43 2.58 -5.16 5.12
N GLN A 44 3.67 -5.88 5.37
CA GLN A 44 4.14 -6.97 4.54
C GLN A 44 3.90 -8.29 5.27
N PHE A 45 3.21 -9.22 4.65
CA PHE A 45 3.19 -10.62 5.05
C PHE A 45 4.12 -11.40 4.10
N ASP A 46 5.06 -12.12 4.68
CA ASP A 46 6.06 -12.90 3.94
C ASP A 46 6.47 -14.11 4.79
N THR A 47 5.80 -15.24 4.56
CA THR A 47 6.04 -16.45 5.32
C THR A 47 5.71 -17.69 4.50
N GLN A 48 6.45 -18.77 4.76
CA GLN A 48 6.16 -20.11 4.24
C GLN A 48 5.55 -21.02 5.31
N ASN A 49 5.38 -20.54 6.54
CA ASN A 49 4.82 -21.31 7.64
C ASN A 49 3.30 -21.06 7.77
N PRO A 50 2.44 -22.06 7.45
CA PRO A 50 0.99 -21.93 7.57
C PRO A 50 0.51 -21.58 8.98
N ASP A 51 1.17 -22.05 10.02
CA ASP A 51 0.75 -21.83 11.41
C ASP A 51 0.70 -20.36 11.81
N VAL A 52 1.40 -19.50 11.05
CA VAL A 52 1.47 -18.07 11.36
C VAL A 52 0.57 -17.20 10.46
N TYR A 53 -0.15 -17.80 9.50
CA TYR A 53 -1.07 -17.05 8.65
C TYR A 53 -2.47 -17.67 8.50
N VAL A 54 -2.64 -18.98 8.69
CA VAL A 54 -3.89 -19.71 8.40
C VAL A 54 -5.10 -19.17 9.18
N ALA A 55 -4.87 -18.58 10.35
CA ALA A 55 -5.93 -17.97 11.15
C ALA A 55 -6.55 -16.71 10.48
N GLY A 56 -5.82 -16.09 9.57
CA GLY A 56 -6.31 -14.98 8.75
C GLY A 56 -6.75 -13.76 9.54
N PHE A 57 -7.61 -12.98 8.88
CA PHE A 57 -8.24 -11.79 9.44
C PHE A 57 -9.76 -12.03 9.50
N PRO A 58 -10.26 -12.61 10.60
CA PRO A 58 -11.69 -12.82 10.79
C PRO A 58 -12.48 -11.53 10.72
N SER A 59 -13.79 -11.64 10.66
CA SER A 59 -14.71 -10.50 10.50
C SER A 59 -14.35 -9.31 11.41
N HIS A 60 -14.04 -8.18 10.80
CA HIS A 60 -13.66 -6.94 11.47
C HIS A 60 -14.16 -5.71 10.69
N PRO A 61 -14.39 -4.58 11.38
CA PRO A 61 -14.89 -3.36 10.75
C PRO A 61 -13.75 -2.48 10.21
N HIS A 62 -14.11 -1.57 9.28
CA HIS A 62 -13.30 -0.41 8.90
C HIS A 62 -14.20 0.80 8.64
N ARG A 63 -13.70 2.02 8.90
CA ARG A 63 -14.33 3.29 8.51
C ARG A 63 -13.29 4.37 8.23
N GLY A 64 -13.52 5.14 7.14
CA GLY A 64 -12.86 6.41 6.89
C GLY A 64 -11.60 6.37 6.05
N PHE A 65 -11.26 5.25 5.44
CA PHE A 65 -10.07 5.06 4.60
C PHE A 65 -10.27 3.96 3.56
N GLU A 66 -9.24 3.68 2.77
CA GLU A 66 -9.18 2.61 1.79
C GLU A 66 -8.12 1.59 2.19
N THR A 67 -8.36 0.30 1.91
CA THR A 67 -7.36 -0.76 2.00
C THR A 67 -7.01 -1.26 0.61
N VAL A 68 -5.72 -1.55 0.40
CA VAL A 68 -5.22 -2.13 -0.85
C VAL A 68 -4.42 -3.37 -0.50
N THR A 69 -4.94 -4.54 -0.84
CA THR A 69 -4.25 -5.82 -0.68
C THR A 69 -3.64 -6.21 -2.02
N TYR A 70 -2.33 -6.41 -2.07
CA TYR A 70 -1.58 -6.87 -3.25
C TYR A 70 -0.90 -8.19 -2.94
N MET A 71 -1.27 -9.25 -3.66
CA MET A 71 -0.74 -10.59 -3.46
C MET A 71 0.46 -10.85 -4.38
N LEU A 72 1.56 -11.32 -3.80
CA LEU A 72 2.70 -11.86 -4.55
C LEU A 72 2.62 -13.37 -4.68
N GLU A 73 2.29 -14.07 -3.59
CA GLU A 73 2.13 -15.53 -3.52
C GLU A 73 1.01 -15.88 -2.54
N GLY A 74 0.36 -17.00 -2.77
CA GLY A 74 -0.79 -17.45 -1.99
C GLY A 74 -2.11 -16.87 -2.48
N ARG A 75 -3.18 -17.21 -1.80
CA ARG A 75 -4.55 -16.80 -2.12
C ARG A 75 -5.28 -16.35 -0.89
N MET A 76 -6.03 -15.25 -1.01
CA MET A 76 -6.80 -14.66 0.07
C MET A 76 -8.27 -14.58 -0.35
N ARG A 77 -9.17 -15.21 0.40
CA ARG A 77 -10.61 -15.07 0.22
C ARG A 77 -11.08 -13.86 1.04
N HIS A 78 -11.75 -12.95 0.37
CA HIS A 78 -12.42 -11.81 0.97
C HIS A 78 -13.93 -12.05 1.00
N GLU A 79 -14.58 -11.73 2.10
CA GLU A 79 -16.04 -11.72 2.25
C GLU A 79 -16.46 -10.48 3.05
N ASP A 80 -17.54 -9.82 2.65
CA ASP A 80 -18.08 -8.65 3.37
C ASP A 80 -19.52 -8.86 3.88
N HIS A 81 -19.98 -7.91 4.70
CA HIS A 81 -21.31 -7.92 5.30
C HIS A 81 -22.46 -7.82 4.29
N LEU A 82 -22.20 -7.38 3.05
CA LEU A 82 -23.18 -7.32 1.96
C LEU A 82 -23.31 -8.65 1.21
N GLY A 83 -22.50 -9.66 1.59
CA GLY A 83 -22.49 -10.99 0.97
C GLY A 83 -21.63 -11.06 -0.29
N ASN A 84 -20.85 -10.04 -0.57
CA ASN A 84 -19.86 -10.11 -1.63
C ASN A 84 -18.71 -11.03 -1.24
N ARG A 85 -18.18 -11.76 -2.23
CA ARG A 85 -17.07 -12.69 -2.07
C ARG A 85 -16.11 -12.55 -3.23
N GLY A 86 -14.81 -12.53 -2.91
CA GLY A 86 -13.73 -12.48 -3.89
C GLY A 86 -12.60 -13.44 -3.51
N LEU A 87 -11.84 -13.87 -4.51
CA LEU A 87 -10.63 -14.66 -4.33
C LEU A 87 -9.46 -13.91 -4.95
N LEU A 88 -8.65 -13.31 -4.10
CA LEU A 88 -7.45 -12.61 -4.51
C LEU A 88 -6.32 -13.62 -4.76
N LYS A 89 -5.83 -13.66 -5.99
CA LYS A 89 -4.80 -14.59 -6.51
C LYS A 89 -3.42 -13.92 -6.57
N PRO A 90 -2.33 -14.69 -6.73
CA PRO A 90 -1.00 -14.11 -6.94
C PRO A 90 -0.96 -13.15 -8.11
N GLY A 91 -0.43 -11.94 -7.89
CA GLY A 91 -0.38 -10.84 -8.85
C GLY A 91 -1.66 -10.01 -8.95
N GLY A 92 -2.74 -10.40 -8.24
CA GLY A 92 -3.98 -9.64 -8.17
C GLY A 92 -3.96 -8.58 -7.07
N VAL A 93 -4.91 -7.66 -7.16
CA VAL A 93 -5.08 -6.53 -6.22
C VAL A 93 -6.54 -6.42 -5.82
N GLN A 94 -6.80 -6.21 -4.53
CA GLN A 94 -8.10 -5.77 -4.05
C GLN A 94 -8.00 -4.33 -3.55
N TRP A 95 -8.82 -3.45 -4.09
CA TRP A 95 -8.97 -2.07 -3.63
C TRP A 95 -10.33 -1.89 -2.99
N MET A 96 -10.35 -1.73 -1.66
CA MET A 96 -11.58 -1.56 -0.90
C MET A 96 -11.65 -0.14 -0.33
N THR A 97 -12.77 0.53 -0.58
CA THR A 97 -13.11 1.82 0.03
C THR A 97 -14.04 1.56 1.22
N ALA A 98 -13.51 1.65 2.43
CA ALA A 98 -14.34 1.44 3.63
C ALA A 98 -15.29 2.61 3.88
N ALA A 99 -14.84 3.83 3.63
CA ALA A 99 -15.63 5.07 3.72
C ALA A 99 -16.58 5.12 4.92
N HIS A 100 -17.91 5.12 4.71
CA HIS A 100 -18.93 5.13 5.78
C HIS A 100 -18.79 3.95 6.76
N GLY A 101 -18.49 2.77 6.24
CA GLY A 101 -18.27 1.56 7.04
C GLY A 101 -18.37 0.29 6.22
N ILE A 102 -17.51 -0.66 6.52
CA ILE A 102 -17.55 -2.02 6.01
C ILE A 102 -17.18 -2.99 7.12
N ILE A 103 -17.77 -4.17 7.10
CA ILE A 103 -17.37 -5.31 7.94
C ILE A 103 -16.99 -6.43 6.99
N HIS A 104 -15.75 -6.88 7.06
CA HIS A 104 -15.22 -7.88 6.15
C HIS A 104 -14.30 -8.89 6.85
N SER A 105 -13.97 -9.95 6.13
CA SER A 105 -12.95 -10.92 6.52
C SER A 105 -12.02 -11.21 5.36
N GLU A 106 -10.75 -11.47 5.67
CA GLU A 106 -9.71 -11.85 4.73
C GLU A 106 -9.08 -13.16 5.21
N MET A 107 -9.42 -14.25 4.55
CA MET A 107 -9.03 -15.59 4.99
C MET A 107 -8.14 -16.27 3.95
N PRO A 108 -6.97 -16.81 4.33
CA PRO A 108 -6.18 -17.63 3.43
C PRO A 108 -6.97 -18.79 2.85
N GLU A 109 -6.89 -18.97 1.53
CA GLU A 109 -7.54 -20.08 0.80
C GLU A 109 -6.59 -21.27 0.57
N GLN A 110 -5.59 -21.42 1.42
CA GLN A 110 -4.60 -22.46 1.36
C GLN A 110 -4.19 -22.93 2.76
N VAL A 111 -3.76 -24.17 2.85
CA VAL A 111 -3.30 -24.79 4.10
C VAL A 111 -1.79 -25.05 4.09
N GLU A 112 -1.13 -24.82 2.97
CA GLU A 112 0.31 -24.96 2.76
C GLU A 112 0.81 -23.96 1.71
N GLY A 113 2.13 -23.80 1.63
CA GLY A 113 2.79 -22.88 0.68
C GLY A 113 3.03 -21.50 1.27
N ALA A 114 3.57 -20.63 0.44
CA ALA A 114 3.91 -19.28 0.84
C ALA A 114 2.66 -18.36 0.86
N MET A 115 2.66 -17.45 1.82
CA MET A 115 1.76 -16.29 1.85
C MET A 115 2.62 -15.04 1.80
N ARG A 116 2.61 -14.34 0.66
CA ARG A 116 3.42 -13.15 0.43
C ARG A 116 2.59 -12.05 -0.20
N GLY A 117 2.69 -10.84 0.33
CA GLY A 117 1.97 -9.70 -0.19
C GLY A 117 2.03 -8.51 0.75
N PHE A 118 1.20 -7.54 0.44
CA PHE A 118 1.15 -6.27 1.15
C PHE A 118 -0.28 -5.85 1.41
N GLN A 119 -0.49 -5.19 2.55
CA GLN A 119 -1.70 -4.42 2.82
C GLN A 119 -1.32 -2.96 3.04
N LEU A 120 -1.82 -2.08 2.20
CA LEU A 120 -1.64 -0.63 2.28
C LEU A 120 -2.96 0.02 2.70
N TRP A 121 -2.91 0.93 3.66
CA TRP A 121 -4.03 1.79 3.99
C TRP A 121 -3.80 3.19 3.42
N VAL A 122 -4.80 3.70 2.69
CA VAL A 122 -4.79 5.03 2.09
C VAL A 122 -5.92 5.85 2.69
N ASN A 123 -5.62 7.04 3.18
CA ASN A 123 -6.60 7.91 3.81
C ASN A 123 -7.60 8.45 2.78
N LEU A 124 -8.80 8.77 3.25
CA LEU A 124 -9.80 9.51 2.51
C LEU A 124 -9.89 10.94 3.05
N PRO A 125 -10.15 11.94 2.19
CA PRO A 125 -10.47 13.28 2.66
C PRO A 125 -11.78 13.28 3.46
N ALA A 126 -11.92 14.22 4.38
CA ALA A 126 -13.09 14.34 5.27
C ALA A 126 -14.42 14.25 4.50
N LYS A 127 -14.49 14.92 3.34
CA LYS A 127 -15.70 14.93 2.49
C LYS A 127 -16.14 13.55 2.00
N ASN A 128 -15.22 12.56 1.96
CA ASN A 128 -15.48 11.21 1.43
C ASN A 128 -15.50 10.14 2.51
N LYS A 129 -15.17 10.45 3.77
CA LYS A 129 -15.12 9.45 4.85
C LYS A 129 -16.46 8.81 5.19
N LEU A 130 -17.56 9.46 4.83
CA LEU A 130 -18.91 8.92 5.00
C LEU A 130 -19.62 8.64 3.66
N ALA A 131 -18.88 8.57 2.56
CA ALA A 131 -19.41 8.13 1.28
C ALA A 131 -19.79 6.63 1.31
N PRO A 132 -20.52 6.09 0.32
CA PRO A 132 -20.80 4.67 0.24
C PRO A 132 -19.50 3.83 0.19
N ALA A 133 -19.51 2.73 0.92
CA ALA A 133 -18.45 1.73 0.86
C ALA A 133 -18.49 0.94 -0.46
N GLY A 134 -17.37 0.36 -0.84
CA GLY A 134 -17.30 -0.50 -2.02
C GLY A 134 -15.92 -1.12 -2.18
N TYR A 135 -15.81 -2.10 -3.08
CA TYR A 135 -14.50 -2.64 -3.41
C TYR A 135 -14.43 -3.07 -4.88
N ARG A 136 -13.23 -3.25 -5.34
CA ARG A 136 -12.92 -3.76 -6.66
C ARG A 136 -11.80 -4.79 -6.56
N ASP A 137 -12.11 -6.02 -6.96
CA ASP A 137 -11.11 -7.04 -7.23
C ASP A 137 -10.56 -6.82 -8.62
N ILE A 138 -9.25 -6.87 -8.75
CA ILE A 138 -8.50 -6.71 -10.00
C ILE A 138 -7.72 -8.00 -10.18
N GLU A 139 -8.16 -8.79 -11.17
CA GLU A 139 -7.53 -10.08 -11.47
C GLU A 139 -6.07 -9.85 -11.92
N PRO A 140 -5.19 -10.84 -11.75
CA PRO A 140 -3.77 -10.70 -12.10
C PRO A 140 -3.53 -10.27 -13.55
N GLU A 141 -4.38 -10.71 -14.50
CA GLU A 141 -4.34 -10.33 -15.91
C GLU A 141 -4.78 -8.90 -16.20
N ASP A 142 -5.57 -8.30 -15.30
CA ASP A 142 -6.08 -6.94 -15.42
C ASP A 142 -5.16 -5.91 -14.71
N VAL A 143 -4.15 -6.37 -13.96
CA VAL A 143 -3.15 -5.48 -13.38
C VAL A 143 -2.11 -5.13 -14.45
N PRO A 144 -2.02 -3.86 -14.89
CA PRO A 144 -1.12 -3.46 -15.96
C PRO A 144 0.35 -3.70 -15.62
N ARG A 145 1.10 -4.27 -16.57
CA ARG A 145 2.53 -4.55 -16.46
C ARG A 145 3.26 -4.12 -17.71
N LEU A 146 4.50 -3.71 -17.53
CA LEU A 146 5.41 -3.46 -18.65
C LEU A 146 6.84 -3.87 -18.26
N GLU A 147 7.70 -4.00 -19.25
CA GLU A 147 9.13 -4.12 -19.07
C GLU A 147 9.81 -2.98 -19.84
N THR A 148 10.66 -2.23 -19.15
CA THR A 148 11.41 -1.13 -19.77
C THR A 148 12.54 -1.64 -20.66
N ALA A 149 13.10 -0.78 -21.51
CA ALA A 149 14.27 -1.12 -22.33
C ALA A 149 15.47 -1.55 -21.49
N GLY A 150 15.56 -1.11 -20.23
CA GLY A 150 16.59 -1.51 -19.27
C GLY A 150 16.30 -2.82 -18.53
N GLY A 151 15.25 -3.57 -18.90
CA GLY A 151 14.87 -4.84 -18.29
C GLY A 151 14.22 -4.71 -16.92
N VAL A 152 13.82 -3.52 -16.50
CA VAL A 152 13.06 -3.32 -15.27
C VAL A 152 11.61 -3.69 -15.52
N LYS A 153 11.09 -4.64 -14.74
CA LYS A 153 9.66 -4.99 -14.77
C LYS A 153 8.90 -4.07 -13.83
N VAL A 154 7.79 -3.56 -14.33
CA VAL A 154 6.93 -2.61 -13.60
C VAL A 154 5.52 -3.15 -13.56
N THR A 155 4.98 -3.37 -12.37
CA THR A 155 3.55 -3.60 -12.14
C THR A 155 2.94 -2.27 -11.69
N VAL A 156 1.91 -1.79 -12.40
CA VAL A 156 1.30 -0.48 -12.14
C VAL A 156 -0.08 -0.72 -11.51
N ILE A 157 -0.13 -0.72 -10.17
CA ILE A 157 -1.35 -0.96 -9.40
C ILE A 157 -2.27 0.26 -9.47
N ALA A 158 -1.72 1.45 -9.21
CA ALA A 158 -2.48 2.70 -9.24
C ALA A 158 -1.67 3.85 -9.87
N GLY A 159 -2.40 4.83 -10.40
CA GLY A 159 -1.84 6.03 -11.01
C GLY A 159 -1.25 5.78 -12.39
N ARG A 160 -0.39 6.68 -12.83
CA ARG A 160 0.23 6.61 -14.16
C ARG A 160 1.75 6.49 -14.02
N PHE A 161 2.30 5.39 -14.49
CA PHE A 161 3.74 5.23 -14.66
C PHE A 161 4.22 5.98 -15.91
N ASP A 162 5.31 6.70 -15.80
CA ASP A 162 6.03 7.36 -16.89
C ASP A 162 7.51 7.46 -16.49
N ASP A 163 8.44 6.97 -17.31
CA ASP A 163 9.89 7.16 -17.14
C ASP A 163 10.52 7.98 -18.27
N GLY A 164 9.67 8.58 -19.12
CA GLY A 164 10.08 9.33 -20.31
C GLY A 164 10.31 8.48 -21.55
N GLN A 165 10.30 7.16 -21.44
CA GLN A 165 10.45 6.22 -22.56
C GLN A 165 9.23 5.29 -22.67
N ALA A 166 8.69 4.87 -21.53
CA ALA A 166 7.52 4.02 -21.45
C ALA A 166 6.45 4.67 -20.55
N GLN A 167 5.18 4.42 -20.87
CA GLN A 167 4.04 4.90 -20.10
C GLN A 167 3.02 3.78 -19.92
N GLN A 168 2.41 3.74 -18.73
CA GLN A 168 1.34 2.80 -18.42
C GLN A 168 0.37 3.41 -17.42
N ILE A 169 -0.93 3.30 -17.70
CA ILE A 169 -1.98 3.65 -16.75
C ILE A 169 -2.22 2.44 -15.85
N GLY A 170 -2.30 2.66 -14.56
CA GLY A 170 -2.59 1.65 -13.54
C GLY A 170 -4.05 1.23 -13.53
N ALA A 171 -4.34 0.15 -12.80
CA ALA A 171 -5.69 -0.38 -12.69
C ALA A 171 -6.64 0.54 -11.91
N VAL A 172 -6.12 1.41 -11.05
CA VAL A 172 -6.90 2.28 -10.17
C VAL A 172 -6.43 3.73 -10.28
N GLU A 173 -7.40 4.65 -10.34
CA GLU A 173 -7.20 6.09 -10.22
C GLU A 173 -8.10 6.63 -9.10
N ARG A 174 -7.58 7.56 -8.29
CA ARG A 174 -8.29 8.24 -7.19
C ARG A 174 -7.98 9.74 -7.25
N PRO A 175 -8.95 10.60 -7.55
CA PRO A 175 -8.68 12.01 -7.82
C PRO A 175 -8.27 12.84 -6.60
N ASP A 176 -8.62 12.40 -5.38
CA ASP A 176 -8.32 13.16 -4.16
C ASP A 176 -6.91 12.93 -3.63
N THR A 177 -6.42 11.70 -3.67
CA THR A 177 -5.10 11.29 -3.18
C THR A 177 -4.09 11.04 -4.30
N GLU A 178 -4.55 10.97 -5.55
CA GLU A 178 -3.73 10.76 -6.76
C GLU A 178 -2.63 9.71 -6.54
N PRO A 179 -2.98 8.48 -6.09
CA PRO A 179 -1.99 7.50 -5.68
C PRO A 179 -1.23 6.94 -6.89
N HIS A 180 0.08 6.86 -6.76
CA HIS A 180 0.95 6.05 -7.59
C HIS A 180 1.41 4.87 -6.75
N TYR A 181 1.10 3.67 -7.19
CA TYR A 181 1.51 2.44 -6.52
C TYR A 181 2.11 1.50 -7.54
N TYR A 182 3.44 1.36 -7.49
CA TYR A 182 4.19 0.49 -8.41
C TYR A 182 4.95 -0.57 -7.62
N ASP A 183 5.01 -1.80 -8.17
CA ASP A 183 5.99 -2.81 -7.79
C ASP A 183 7.03 -2.87 -8.91
N LEU A 184 8.28 -2.49 -8.59
CA LEU A 184 9.40 -2.50 -9.51
C LEU A 184 10.31 -3.69 -9.21
N GLN A 185 10.66 -4.45 -10.25
CA GLN A 185 11.70 -5.46 -10.19
C GLN A 185 12.89 -5.02 -11.06
N LEU A 186 13.96 -4.56 -10.42
CA LEU A 186 15.19 -4.18 -11.07
C LEU A 186 16.11 -5.38 -11.20
N PRO A 187 16.64 -5.69 -12.39
CA PRO A 187 17.73 -6.65 -12.54
C PRO A 187 19.04 -6.10 -11.96
N ALA A 188 20.06 -6.94 -11.84
CA ALA A 188 21.42 -6.48 -11.52
C ALA A 188 21.89 -5.44 -12.53
N GLY A 189 22.42 -4.31 -12.05
CA GLY A 189 22.79 -3.14 -12.87
C GLY A 189 21.59 -2.33 -13.38
N GLY A 190 20.35 -2.71 -13.02
CA GLY A 190 19.13 -2.05 -13.48
C GLY A 190 19.01 -0.61 -13.00
N ARG A 191 18.45 0.25 -13.85
CA ARG A 191 18.20 1.67 -13.58
C ARG A 191 16.82 2.05 -14.08
N ILE A 192 16.16 2.97 -13.36
CA ILE A 192 14.85 3.52 -13.74
C ILE A 192 14.66 4.91 -13.13
N ALA A 193 13.97 5.78 -13.85
CA ALA A 193 13.67 7.15 -13.39
C ALA A 193 12.18 7.45 -13.53
N PRO A 194 11.32 6.91 -12.62
CA PRO A 194 9.90 7.18 -12.68
C PRO A 194 9.62 8.67 -12.42
N ARG A 195 8.81 9.26 -13.27
CA ARG A 195 8.34 10.64 -13.11
C ARG A 195 7.16 10.65 -12.15
N LEU A 196 7.32 11.36 -11.06
CA LEU A 196 6.28 11.53 -10.03
C LEU A 196 5.96 13.01 -9.86
N PRO A 197 4.70 13.38 -9.62
CA PRO A 197 4.32 14.78 -9.45
C PRO A 197 5.04 15.44 -8.27
N ASP A 198 5.39 16.70 -8.43
CA ASP A 198 5.86 17.51 -7.31
C ASP A 198 4.72 17.76 -6.30
N GLY A 199 5.08 17.88 -5.03
CA GLY A 199 4.13 18.03 -3.93
C GLY A 199 3.53 16.71 -3.43
N HIS A 200 3.82 15.58 -4.09
CA HIS A 200 3.41 14.27 -3.61
C HIS A 200 4.36 13.75 -2.53
N ARG A 201 3.80 13.08 -1.52
CA ARG A 201 4.56 12.23 -0.60
C ARG A 201 5.09 11.05 -1.38
N VAL A 202 6.41 10.81 -1.34
CA VAL A 202 7.05 9.69 -2.05
C VAL A 202 7.75 8.79 -1.05
N LEU A 203 7.41 7.51 -1.11
CA LEU A 203 7.95 6.44 -0.27
C LEU A 203 8.48 5.31 -1.15
N LEU A 204 9.63 4.76 -0.77
CA LEU A 204 10.23 3.58 -1.39
C LEU A 204 10.40 2.50 -0.34
N TYR A 205 9.78 1.34 -0.53
CA TYR A 205 9.98 0.19 0.34
C TYR A 205 10.71 -0.92 -0.38
N VAL A 206 11.95 -1.17 0.00
CA VAL A 206 12.75 -2.27 -0.55
C VAL A 206 12.43 -3.54 0.21
N TYR A 207 11.83 -4.52 -0.46
CA TYR A 207 11.45 -5.78 0.16
C TYR A 207 12.33 -6.96 -0.28
N GLU A 208 13.14 -6.80 -1.34
CA GLU A 208 14.21 -7.74 -1.72
C GLU A 208 15.42 -6.96 -2.29
N GLY A 209 16.63 -7.41 -1.97
CA GLY A 209 17.88 -6.84 -2.49
C GLY A 209 18.22 -5.48 -1.88
N SER A 210 18.86 -4.61 -2.68
CA SER A 210 19.19 -3.24 -2.30
C SER A 210 18.99 -2.27 -3.46
N LEU A 211 18.63 -1.04 -3.13
CA LEU A 211 18.31 0.03 -4.07
C LEU A 211 19.11 1.28 -3.71
N THR A 212 19.70 1.95 -4.68
CA THR A 212 20.30 3.27 -4.50
C THR A 212 19.37 4.33 -5.09
N VAL A 213 19.00 5.32 -4.28
CA VAL A 213 18.42 6.59 -4.75
C VAL A 213 19.58 7.46 -5.18
N GLU A 214 19.63 7.81 -6.47
CA GLU A 214 20.66 8.67 -7.04
C GLU A 214 20.34 10.15 -6.79
N GLY A 215 21.36 10.99 -6.68
CA GLY A 215 21.24 12.42 -6.44
C GLY A 215 22.59 13.02 -6.09
N GLU A 216 22.61 14.21 -5.51
CA GLU A 216 23.87 14.84 -5.05
C GLU A 216 24.59 13.98 -4.00
N ARG A 217 23.82 13.29 -3.16
CA ARG A 217 24.29 12.34 -2.16
C ARG A 217 23.53 11.04 -2.35
N PRO A 218 24.07 10.08 -3.10
CA PRO A 218 23.41 8.80 -3.28
C PRO A 218 23.21 8.06 -1.94
N VAL A 219 22.03 7.49 -1.76
CA VAL A 219 21.67 6.74 -0.54
C VAL A 219 21.26 5.32 -0.92
N GLU A 220 21.92 4.34 -0.33
CA GLU A 220 21.55 2.94 -0.47
C GLU A 220 20.47 2.56 0.55
N ILE A 221 19.44 1.88 0.07
CA ILE A 221 18.31 1.38 0.86
C ILE A 221 18.36 -0.14 0.80
N ALA A 222 18.63 -0.78 1.92
CA ALA A 222 18.67 -2.23 2.04
C ALA A 222 17.26 -2.84 2.19
N THR A 223 17.17 -4.15 2.06
CA THR A 223 15.93 -4.94 2.33
C THR A 223 15.31 -4.57 3.68
N ASN A 224 13.98 -4.58 3.72
CA ASN A 224 13.17 -4.24 4.89
C ASN A 224 13.32 -2.78 5.35
N ARG A 225 13.66 -1.89 4.44
CA ARG A 225 13.77 -0.45 4.72
C ARG A 225 12.82 0.35 3.86
N LEU A 226 12.16 1.30 4.50
CA LEU A 226 11.34 2.33 3.86
C LEU A 226 12.12 3.65 3.85
N ALA A 227 12.22 4.28 2.69
CA ALA A 227 12.72 5.64 2.55
C ALA A 227 11.54 6.59 2.30
N ARG A 228 11.51 7.72 3.03
CA ARG A 228 10.68 8.87 2.71
C ARG A 228 11.53 9.91 1.99
N LEU A 229 11.08 10.34 0.83
CA LEU A 229 11.79 11.30 -0.03
C LEU A 229 11.24 12.72 0.11
N SER A 230 11.98 13.69 -0.43
CA SER A 230 11.50 15.05 -0.62
C SER A 230 10.33 15.09 -1.61
N GLU A 231 9.45 16.10 -1.46
CA GLU A 231 8.22 16.20 -2.25
C GLU A 231 8.46 16.74 -3.67
N GLU A 232 9.66 17.20 -3.99
CA GLU A 232 10.00 17.81 -5.27
C GLU A 232 11.29 17.23 -5.85
N GLY A 233 11.38 17.23 -7.17
CA GLY A 233 12.55 16.81 -7.93
C GLY A 233 12.38 15.49 -8.67
N GLU A 234 13.37 15.13 -9.46
CA GLU A 234 13.41 13.89 -10.22
C GLU A 234 13.78 12.70 -9.33
N LEU A 235 13.23 11.54 -9.62
CA LEU A 235 13.57 10.29 -8.97
C LEU A 235 14.44 9.44 -9.92
N SER A 236 15.62 9.07 -9.48
CA SER A 236 16.50 8.14 -10.19
C SER A 236 16.91 7.01 -9.26
N LEU A 237 16.68 5.79 -9.70
CA LEU A 237 16.85 4.56 -8.93
C LEU A 237 17.81 3.61 -9.65
N ARG A 238 18.66 2.96 -8.86
CA ARG A 238 19.62 1.99 -9.38
C ARG A 238 19.76 0.81 -8.41
N SER A 239 19.98 -0.39 -8.95
CA SER A 239 20.36 -1.54 -8.14
C SER A 239 21.56 -2.25 -8.77
N GLU A 240 22.62 -2.50 -7.99
CA GLU A 240 23.80 -3.22 -8.46
C GLU A 240 23.55 -4.73 -8.54
N ALA A 241 22.88 -5.31 -7.54
CA ALA A 241 22.68 -6.75 -7.41
C ALA A 241 21.26 -7.22 -7.80
N GLY A 242 20.37 -6.28 -8.06
CA GLY A 242 18.94 -6.49 -8.23
C GLY A 242 18.15 -6.10 -6.98
N ALA A 243 16.92 -5.64 -7.20
CA ALA A 243 16.02 -5.23 -6.11
C ALA A 243 14.56 -5.43 -6.51
N ARG A 244 13.72 -5.62 -5.49
CA ARG A 244 12.27 -5.43 -5.59
C ARG A 244 11.84 -4.32 -4.64
N VAL A 245 11.08 -3.37 -5.15
CA VAL A 245 10.73 -2.16 -4.41
C VAL A 245 9.30 -1.72 -4.72
N LEU A 246 8.55 -1.42 -3.67
CA LEU A 246 7.29 -0.69 -3.81
C LEU A 246 7.60 0.80 -3.90
N VAL A 247 7.08 1.45 -4.92
CA VAL A 247 7.05 2.91 -5.05
C VAL A 247 5.63 3.36 -4.73
N LEU A 248 5.50 4.13 -3.66
CA LEU A 248 4.25 4.74 -3.25
C LEU A 248 4.40 6.26 -3.39
N ALA A 249 3.53 6.89 -4.17
CA ALA A 249 3.42 8.35 -4.16
C ALA A 249 1.96 8.75 -4.07
N GLY A 250 1.68 9.85 -3.38
CA GLY A 250 0.32 10.33 -3.22
C GLY A 250 0.27 11.77 -2.76
N LYS A 251 -0.79 12.45 -3.16
CA LYS A 251 -1.06 13.83 -2.75
C LYS A 251 -1.49 13.86 -1.28
N PRO A 252 -0.72 14.52 -0.40
CA PRO A 252 -1.09 14.65 1.01
C PRO A 252 -2.43 15.39 1.15
N LEU A 253 -3.31 14.88 1.99
CA LEU A 253 -4.60 15.51 2.26
C LEU A 253 -4.44 16.72 3.20
N ARG A 254 -3.44 16.69 4.08
CA ARG A 254 -3.14 17.75 5.05
C ARG A 254 -4.34 18.08 5.96
N GLU A 255 -5.15 17.07 6.22
CA GLU A 255 -6.28 17.13 7.16
C GLU A 255 -5.89 16.48 8.49
N PRO A 256 -6.57 16.78 9.59
CA PRO A 256 -6.36 16.06 10.85
C PRO A 256 -6.58 14.57 10.68
N ILE A 257 -5.73 13.75 11.29
CA ILE A 257 -5.83 12.29 11.28
C ILE A 257 -5.99 11.82 12.73
N VAL A 258 -7.15 11.25 13.04
CA VAL A 258 -7.42 10.61 14.33
C VAL A 258 -7.72 9.15 14.07
N GLN A 259 -6.84 8.28 14.58
CA GLN A 259 -6.95 6.84 14.40
C GLN A 259 -7.19 6.14 15.75
N TYR A 260 -8.14 5.22 15.75
CA TYR A 260 -8.32 4.28 16.86
C TYR A 260 -8.69 2.90 16.30
N GLY A 261 -7.75 1.97 16.40
CA GLY A 261 -7.92 0.64 15.80
C GLY A 261 -8.24 0.72 14.30
N PRO A 262 -9.36 0.13 13.86
CA PRO A 262 -9.76 0.05 12.46
C PRO A 262 -10.57 1.27 11.96
N PHE A 263 -10.56 2.37 12.71
CA PHE A 263 -11.26 3.60 12.37
C PHE A 263 -10.28 4.77 12.20
N VAL A 264 -10.39 5.51 11.10
CA VAL A 264 -9.57 6.69 10.81
C VAL A 264 -10.48 7.83 10.38
N MET A 265 -10.61 8.81 11.26
CA MET A 265 -11.48 9.97 11.08
C MET A 265 -10.70 11.28 11.24
N ASN A 266 -11.38 12.43 11.26
CA ASN A 266 -10.74 13.73 11.41
C ASN A 266 -10.83 14.28 12.85
N SER A 267 -11.71 13.72 13.69
CA SER A 267 -11.86 14.14 15.08
C SER A 267 -12.09 12.95 16.04
N ARG A 268 -11.95 13.20 17.34
CA ARG A 268 -12.24 12.19 18.38
C ARG A 268 -13.73 11.87 18.44
N GLU A 269 -14.55 12.86 18.27
CA GLU A 269 -16.03 12.75 18.28
C GLU A 269 -16.50 11.82 17.17
N GLU A 270 -15.88 11.91 15.98
CA GLU A 270 -16.17 11.00 14.86
C GLU A 270 -15.70 9.57 15.14
N ILE A 271 -14.56 9.38 15.81
CA ILE A 271 -14.11 8.05 16.27
C ILE A 271 -15.11 7.47 17.29
N GLU A 272 -15.53 8.28 18.27
CA GLU A 272 -16.53 7.84 19.26
C GLU A 272 -17.86 7.48 18.59
N GLN A 273 -18.26 8.20 17.56
CA GLN A 273 -19.44 7.86 16.77
C GLN A 273 -19.24 6.53 16.03
N ALA A 274 -18.10 6.30 15.39
CA ALA A 274 -17.81 5.04 14.72
C ALA A 274 -17.87 3.84 15.68
N LEU A 275 -17.36 4.00 16.91
CA LEU A 275 -17.44 2.97 17.95
C LEU A 275 -18.87 2.70 18.40
N ARG A 276 -19.70 3.76 18.54
CA ARG A 276 -21.14 3.60 18.86
C ARG A 276 -21.86 2.86 17.73
N ASP A 277 -21.65 3.31 16.48
CA ASP A 277 -22.30 2.72 15.30
C ASP A 277 -21.96 1.23 15.16
N TYR A 278 -20.69 0.87 15.43
CA TYR A 278 -20.26 -0.53 15.39
C TYR A 278 -20.91 -1.37 16.49
N ARG A 279 -20.91 -0.87 17.72
CA ARG A 279 -21.55 -1.53 18.87
C ARG A 279 -23.05 -1.72 18.66
N ASP A 280 -23.71 -0.73 18.08
CA ASP A 280 -25.16 -0.69 17.90
C ASP A 280 -25.60 -1.40 16.59
N GLY A 281 -24.63 -1.95 15.82
CA GLY A 281 -24.86 -2.73 14.58
C GLY A 281 -25.28 -1.90 13.37
N VAL A 282 -24.98 -0.59 13.38
CA VAL A 282 -25.36 0.36 12.31
C VAL A 282 -24.16 0.96 11.58
N LEU A 283 -22.93 0.45 11.81
CA LEU A 283 -21.72 0.94 11.14
C LEU A 283 -21.76 0.72 9.64
N ALA A 284 -22.31 -0.40 9.22
CA ALA A 284 -22.24 -0.91 7.85
C ALA A 284 -23.66 -1.29 7.40
N VAL A 285 -24.48 -0.28 7.16
CA VAL A 285 -25.89 -0.39 6.70
C VAL A 285 -26.11 0.45 5.45
#